data_a9c5ac37e68dd28a61cb7452bb0eb453
#
_entry.id   a9c5ac37e68dd28a61cb7452bb0eb453
#
_cell.length_a   1.000
_cell.length_b   1.000
_cell.length_c   1.000
_cell.angle_alpha   90.00
_cell.angle_beta   90.00
_cell.angle_gamma   90.00
#
_symmetry.space_group_name_H-M   'P 1'
#
loop_
_entity.id
_entity.type
_entity.pdbx_description
1 polymer ?
#
loop_
_entity_poly.entity_id
_entity_poly.type
_entity_poly.pdbx_seq_one_letter_code
_entity_poly.pdbx_strand_id
1 'polypeptide(L)'
;YETLASLSDEEHPEHLYYARYRAVEFLKPEYRNRYKNAEHIGQTLAGIYRVHMVKRLESSFYAFKKSLRTLLRITTDMIKMFEANKVIIAPELKVKDLQAKDMELDEIIEYALNKGYEVDDILYEADAFQPVFLQMLHNDKNVLERLNQDWEQENDDPKFDLFRRKLETKFLKEDINPSGKLVLFSESVDTLTYLQERLTHELRRTDVLMVTASNRNRLGQTIKENFDANF
;
A
#
# COMPACT_ATOMS: atom_id res chain seq x y z
N TYR A 1 -15.16 11.09 -6.91
CA TYR A 1 -15.97 11.07 -5.66
C TYR A 1 -16.31 9.63 -5.26
N GLU A 2 -16.81 8.82 -6.18
CA GLU A 2 -17.23 7.44 -5.95
C GLU A 2 -16.11 6.56 -5.39
N THR A 3 -14.90 6.65 -5.93
CA THR A 3 -13.72 5.96 -5.38
C THR A 3 -13.47 6.29 -3.91
N LEU A 4 -13.53 7.58 -3.54
CA LEU A 4 -13.33 7.99 -2.15
C LEU A 4 -14.44 7.48 -1.25
N ALA A 5 -15.69 7.48 -1.71
CA ALA A 5 -16.81 6.92 -0.98
C ALA A 5 -16.61 5.40 -0.73
N SER A 6 -16.27 4.63 -1.76
CA SER A 6 -15.98 3.20 -1.61
C SER A 6 -14.81 2.92 -0.66
N LEU A 7 -13.80 3.79 -0.60
CA LEU A 7 -12.64 3.62 0.29
C LEU A 7 -12.90 4.01 1.75
N SER A 8 -13.78 4.97 2.02
CA SER A 8 -13.84 5.63 3.33
C SER A 8 -15.22 5.80 3.93
N ASP A 9 -16.28 5.67 3.15
CA ASP A 9 -17.65 5.84 3.62
C ASP A 9 -18.29 4.47 3.89
N GLU A 10 -18.52 4.13 5.15
CA GLU A 10 -19.10 2.85 5.57
C GLU A 10 -20.60 2.75 5.23
N GLU A 11 -21.27 3.86 4.95
CA GLU A 11 -22.67 3.89 4.51
C GLU A 11 -22.80 3.69 3.00
N HIS A 12 -21.70 3.79 2.25
CA HIS A 12 -21.72 3.56 0.82
C HIS A 12 -22.00 2.09 0.51
N PRO A 13 -22.95 1.75 -0.40
CA PRO A 13 -23.36 0.36 -0.66
C PRO A 13 -22.21 -0.52 -1.19
N GLU A 14 -21.22 0.08 -1.77
CA GLU A 14 -20.02 -0.59 -2.31
C GLU A 14 -18.74 -0.14 -1.58
N HIS A 15 -18.80 -0.06 -0.24
CA HIS A 15 -17.64 0.25 0.56
C HIS A 15 -16.75 -0.97 0.81
N LEU A 16 -15.47 -0.70 1.08
CA LEU A 16 -14.51 -1.70 1.53
C LEU A 16 -14.61 -1.90 3.04
N TYR A 17 -14.82 -3.14 3.45
CA TYR A 17 -14.79 -3.55 4.86
C TYR A 17 -13.36 -3.62 5.39
N TYR A 18 -12.36 -3.71 4.50
CA TYR A 18 -10.98 -4.05 4.87
C TYR A 18 -10.92 -5.35 5.71
N ALA A 19 -11.77 -6.30 5.35
CA ALA A 19 -12.05 -7.51 6.11
C ALA A 19 -10.79 -8.29 6.47
N ARG A 20 -9.85 -8.41 5.52
CA ARG A 20 -8.56 -9.08 5.76
C ARG A 20 -7.84 -8.58 7.01
N TYR A 21 -7.86 -7.29 7.28
CA TYR A 21 -7.18 -6.67 8.42
C TYR A 21 -7.96 -6.83 9.74
N ARG A 22 -9.20 -7.25 9.64
CA ARG A 22 -10.12 -7.48 10.75
C ARG A 22 -10.26 -8.95 11.10
N ALA A 23 -9.49 -9.85 10.52
CA ALA A 23 -9.63 -11.30 10.62
C ALA A 23 -9.79 -11.79 12.08
N VAL A 24 -9.01 -11.23 13.02
CA VAL A 24 -9.09 -11.61 14.44
C VAL A 24 -10.44 -11.29 15.10
N GLU A 25 -11.19 -10.32 14.58
CA GLU A 25 -12.54 -9.98 15.10
C GLU A 25 -13.54 -11.10 14.82
N PHE A 26 -13.34 -11.81 13.71
CA PHE A 26 -14.25 -12.83 13.19
C PHE A 26 -13.88 -14.24 13.58
N LEU A 27 -12.83 -14.43 14.37
CA LEU A 27 -12.59 -15.72 15.03
C LEU A 27 -13.71 -16.06 15.96
N LYS A 28 -14.10 -17.33 16.04
CA LYS A 28 -15.03 -17.83 17.03
C LYS A 28 -14.48 -17.64 18.44
N PRO A 29 -15.32 -17.54 19.48
CA PRO A 29 -14.88 -17.22 20.85
C PRO A 29 -13.76 -18.11 21.39
N GLU A 30 -13.78 -19.40 21.06
CA GLU A 30 -12.79 -20.39 21.50
C GLU A 30 -11.36 -20.07 21.00
N TYR A 31 -11.23 -19.48 19.81
CA TYR A 31 -9.96 -19.08 19.22
C TYR A 31 -9.60 -17.62 19.52
N ARG A 32 -10.63 -16.75 19.62
CA ARG A 32 -10.46 -15.31 19.82
C ARG A 32 -9.83 -14.95 21.17
N ASN A 33 -10.03 -15.79 22.18
CA ASN A 33 -9.49 -15.57 23.55
C ASN A 33 -7.96 -15.47 23.60
N ARG A 34 -7.27 -15.92 22.58
CA ARG A 34 -5.80 -15.77 22.42
C ARG A 34 -5.39 -14.33 22.14
N TYR A 35 -6.26 -13.53 21.57
CA TYR A 35 -5.99 -12.14 21.17
C TYR A 35 -6.68 -11.16 22.12
N LYS A 36 -5.92 -10.55 23.00
CA LYS A 36 -6.42 -9.46 23.85
C LYS A 36 -6.82 -8.29 22.94
N ASN A 37 -8.06 -7.80 23.10
CA ASN A 37 -8.60 -6.67 22.33
C ASN A 37 -8.66 -6.92 20.80
N ALA A 38 -8.98 -8.13 20.36
CA ALA A 38 -9.06 -8.53 18.96
C ALA A 38 -9.86 -7.53 18.08
N GLU A 39 -11.02 -7.09 18.57
CA GLU A 39 -11.87 -6.11 17.87
C GLU A 39 -11.16 -4.76 17.69
N HIS A 40 -10.55 -4.25 18.73
CA HIS A 40 -9.80 -2.99 18.66
C HIS A 40 -8.60 -3.08 17.71
N ILE A 41 -7.90 -4.20 17.71
CA ILE A 41 -6.76 -4.44 16.79
C ILE A 41 -7.25 -4.42 15.35
N GLY A 42 -8.30 -5.16 15.03
CA GLY A 42 -8.85 -5.26 13.68
C GLY A 42 -9.36 -3.91 13.16
N GLN A 43 -10.16 -3.21 13.94
CA GLN A 43 -10.67 -1.88 13.59
C GLN A 43 -9.54 -0.87 13.40
N THR A 44 -8.53 -0.89 14.26
CA THR A 44 -7.35 0.00 14.13
C THR A 44 -6.60 -0.27 12.84
N LEU A 45 -6.34 -1.54 12.52
CA LEU A 45 -5.66 -1.92 11.28
C LEU A 45 -6.47 -1.51 10.03
N ALA A 46 -7.77 -1.78 10.01
CA ALA A 46 -8.66 -1.37 8.92
C ALA A 46 -8.64 0.16 8.74
N GLY A 47 -8.71 0.92 9.84
CA GLY A 47 -8.63 2.38 9.82
C GLY A 47 -7.30 2.90 9.26
N ILE A 48 -6.17 2.29 9.65
CA ILE A 48 -4.84 2.63 9.11
C ILE A 48 -4.79 2.41 7.60
N TYR A 49 -5.30 1.27 7.11
CA TYR A 49 -5.30 0.96 5.68
C TYR A 49 -6.24 1.86 4.89
N ARG A 50 -7.40 2.21 5.45
CA ARG A 50 -8.32 3.20 4.87
C ARG A 50 -7.61 4.53 4.62
N VAL A 51 -6.99 5.09 5.64
CA VAL A 51 -6.21 6.33 5.54
C VAL A 51 -5.04 6.18 4.56
N HIS A 52 -4.37 5.02 4.58
CA HIS A 52 -3.27 4.74 3.65
C HIS A 52 -3.74 4.78 2.20
N MET A 53 -4.88 4.17 1.86
CA MET A 53 -5.41 4.17 0.50
C MET A 53 -5.75 5.57 0.01
N VAL A 54 -6.38 6.40 0.85
CA VAL A 54 -6.64 7.80 0.53
C VAL A 54 -5.35 8.58 0.28
N LYS A 55 -4.36 8.43 1.17
CA LYS A 55 -3.04 9.07 0.99
C LYS A 55 -2.31 8.61 -0.28
N ARG A 56 -2.47 7.36 -0.68
CA ARG A 56 -1.91 6.84 -1.94
C ARG A 56 -2.54 7.53 -3.15
N LEU A 57 -3.87 7.69 -3.14
CA LEU A 57 -4.60 8.43 -4.18
C LEU A 57 -4.15 9.90 -4.25
N GLU A 58 -4.02 10.54 -3.10
CA GLU A 58 -3.52 11.92 -3.00
C GLU A 58 -2.06 12.05 -3.45
N SER A 59 -1.23 11.02 -3.26
CA SER A 59 0.19 11.05 -3.63
C SER A 59 0.37 10.99 -5.15
N SER A 60 -0.08 9.92 -5.79
CA SER A 60 -0.11 9.77 -7.25
C SER A 60 -1.08 8.67 -7.67
N PHE A 61 -1.64 8.79 -8.87
CA PHE A 61 -2.49 7.76 -9.45
C PHE A 61 -1.72 6.43 -9.65
N TYR A 62 -0.45 6.51 -10.02
CA TYR A 62 0.41 5.33 -10.13
C TYR A 62 0.52 4.56 -8.79
N ALA A 63 0.85 5.28 -7.70
CA ALA A 63 0.95 4.68 -6.38
C ALA A 63 -0.38 4.08 -5.92
N PHE A 64 -1.50 4.76 -6.20
CA PHE A 64 -2.83 4.28 -5.87
C PHE A 64 -3.20 3.00 -6.63
N LYS A 65 -3.03 2.98 -7.96
CA LYS A 65 -3.27 1.79 -8.79
C LYS A 65 -2.47 0.59 -8.31
N LYS A 66 -1.19 0.79 -7.98
CA LYS A 66 -0.33 -0.27 -7.44
C LYS A 66 -0.87 -0.79 -6.10
N SER A 67 -1.37 0.09 -5.23
CA SER A 67 -1.96 -0.30 -3.95
C SER A 67 -3.27 -1.04 -4.11
N LEU A 68 -4.13 -0.65 -5.06
CA LEU A 68 -5.36 -1.37 -5.39
C LEU A 68 -5.07 -2.80 -5.85
N ARG A 69 -4.13 -2.97 -6.80
CA ARG A 69 -3.73 -4.30 -7.28
C ARG A 69 -3.19 -5.18 -6.15
N THR A 70 -2.34 -4.60 -5.30
CA THR A 70 -1.80 -5.32 -4.14
C THR A 70 -2.91 -5.74 -3.18
N LEU A 71 -3.85 -4.84 -2.85
CA LEU A 71 -4.94 -5.14 -1.93
C LEU A 71 -5.88 -6.22 -2.51
N LEU A 72 -6.19 -6.15 -3.81
CA LEU A 72 -6.96 -7.20 -4.50
C LEU A 72 -6.26 -8.55 -4.42
N ARG A 73 -4.96 -8.62 -4.73
CA ARG A 73 -4.19 -9.85 -4.67
C ARG A 73 -4.23 -10.47 -3.27
N ILE A 74 -3.88 -9.71 -2.24
CA ILE A 74 -3.82 -10.25 -0.88
C ILE A 74 -5.20 -10.62 -0.31
N THR A 75 -6.27 -9.96 -0.75
CA THR A 75 -7.65 -10.34 -0.40
C THR A 75 -8.04 -11.64 -1.09
N THR A 76 -7.70 -11.78 -2.38
CA THR A 76 -7.91 -13.01 -3.15
C THR A 76 -7.12 -14.19 -2.57
N ASP A 77 -5.87 -13.96 -2.17
CA ASP A 77 -5.04 -15.01 -1.56
C ASP A 77 -5.62 -15.48 -0.22
N MET A 78 -6.20 -14.57 0.57
CA MET A 78 -6.88 -14.97 1.80
C MET A 78 -8.15 -15.81 1.53
N ILE A 79 -8.91 -15.52 0.49
CA ILE A 79 -10.05 -16.35 0.06
C ILE A 79 -9.57 -17.75 -0.32
N LYS A 80 -8.48 -17.89 -1.08
CA LYS A 80 -7.87 -19.18 -1.42
C LYS A 80 -7.41 -19.97 -0.18
N MET A 81 -6.92 -19.28 0.85
CA MET A 81 -6.58 -19.92 2.14
C MET A 81 -7.82 -20.55 2.79
N PHE A 82 -8.99 -19.89 2.71
CA PHE A 82 -10.25 -20.47 3.15
C PHE A 82 -10.65 -21.69 2.33
N GLU A 83 -10.54 -21.65 1.02
CA GLU A 83 -10.81 -22.78 0.12
C GLU A 83 -9.90 -23.97 0.41
N ALA A 84 -8.65 -23.72 0.77
CA ALA A 84 -7.67 -24.73 1.16
C ALA A 84 -7.83 -25.21 2.64
N ASN A 85 -8.77 -24.64 3.40
CA ASN A 85 -8.96 -24.89 4.84
C ASN A 85 -7.69 -24.60 5.68
N LYS A 86 -6.86 -23.63 5.26
CA LYS A 86 -5.61 -23.24 5.90
C LYS A 86 -5.47 -21.72 5.91
N VAL A 87 -6.00 -21.08 6.93
CA VAL A 87 -6.03 -19.61 7.04
C VAL A 87 -4.95 -19.13 8.00
N ILE A 88 -4.01 -18.32 7.51
CA ILE A 88 -2.98 -17.74 8.35
C ILE A 88 -3.40 -16.36 8.84
N ILE A 89 -3.37 -16.19 10.16
CA ILE A 89 -3.47 -14.90 10.83
C ILE A 89 -2.25 -14.71 11.73
N ALA A 90 -1.48 -13.68 11.44
CA ALA A 90 -0.35 -13.27 12.26
C ALA A 90 -0.41 -11.75 12.46
N PRO A 91 -1.30 -11.24 13.35
CA PRO A 91 -1.51 -9.80 13.50
C PRO A 91 -0.28 -9.05 14.03
N GLU A 92 0.62 -9.74 14.71
CA GLU A 92 1.88 -9.20 15.23
C GLU A 92 3.02 -9.27 14.21
N LEU A 93 2.92 -10.12 13.19
CA LEU A 93 3.84 -10.11 12.06
C LEU A 93 3.58 -8.83 11.27
N LYS A 94 4.56 -7.94 11.24
CA LYS A 94 4.44 -6.68 10.48
C LYS A 94 4.03 -6.99 9.05
N VAL A 95 2.81 -6.65 8.70
CA VAL A 95 2.22 -6.87 7.37
C VAL A 95 3.13 -6.36 6.24
N LYS A 96 3.97 -5.35 6.50
CA LYS A 96 5.01 -4.86 5.59
C LYS A 96 6.06 -5.91 5.24
N ASP A 97 6.39 -6.80 6.15
CA ASP A 97 7.43 -7.81 5.92
C ASP A 97 6.89 -8.98 5.06
N LEU A 98 5.59 -9.26 5.13
CA LEU A 98 4.91 -10.29 4.33
C LEU A 98 4.52 -9.78 2.94
N GLN A 99 4.13 -8.51 2.83
CA GLN A 99 3.74 -7.90 1.56
C GLN A 99 4.93 -7.59 0.63
N ALA A 100 6.13 -7.43 1.19
CA ALA A 100 7.32 -7.06 0.42
C ALA A 100 7.94 -8.22 -0.36
N LYS A 101 7.49 -9.47 -0.16
CA LYS A 101 8.22 -10.66 -0.61
C LYS A 101 7.46 -11.61 -1.53
N ASP A 102 6.23 -11.34 -1.95
CA ASP A 102 5.41 -12.29 -2.77
C ASP A 102 5.50 -13.77 -2.28
N MET A 103 5.47 -13.95 -0.95
CA MET A 103 5.76 -15.25 -0.33
C MET A 103 4.59 -16.22 -0.51
N GLU A 104 4.90 -17.43 -0.87
CA GLU A 104 3.97 -18.56 -0.85
C GLU A 104 3.60 -18.94 0.59
N LEU A 105 2.51 -19.72 0.74
CA LEU A 105 1.97 -20.09 2.06
C LEU A 105 3.03 -20.74 2.97
N ASP A 106 3.79 -21.68 2.43
CA ASP A 106 4.83 -22.41 3.19
C ASP A 106 5.98 -21.49 3.60
N GLU A 107 6.34 -20.51 2.75
CA GLU A 107 7.35 -19.50 3.06
C GLU A 107 6.89 -18.55 4.17
N ILE A 108 5.59 -18.21 4.20
CA ILE A 108 4.99 -17.40 5.28
C ILE A 108 5.05 -18.14 6.61
N ILE A 109 4.74 -19.44 6.61
CA ILE A 109 4.82 -20.30 7.80
C ILE A 109 6.28 -20.35 8.28
N GLU A 110 7.22 -20.66 7.39
CA GLU A 110 8.65 -20.70 7.73
C GLU A 110 9.15 -19.36 8.28
N TYR A 111 8.76 -18.26 7.66
CA TYR A 111 9.11 -16.93 8.16
C TYR A 111 8.54 -16.66 9.56
N ALA A 112 7.31 -17.06 9.82
CA ALA A 112 6.67 -16.91 11.12
C ALA A 112 7.38 -17.74 12.20
N LEU A 113 7.71 -19.00 11.88
CA LEU A 113 8.49 -19.89 12.77
C LEU A 113 9.87 -19.28 13.09
N ASN A 114 10.57 -18.74 12.11
CA ASN A 114 11.85 -18.05 12.30
C ASN A 114 11.74 -16.79 13.16
N LYS A 115 10.53 -16.23 13.30
CA LYS A 115 10.22 -15.09 14.22
C LYS A 115 9.76 -15.54 15.60
N GLY A 116 9.70 -16.84 15.85
CA GLY A 116 9.32 -17.40 17.15
C GLY A 116 7.82 -17.63 17.34
N TYR A 117 7.02 -17.61 16.26
CA TYR A 117 5.62 -18.04 16.31
C TYR A 117 5.52 -19.55 16.19
N GLU A 118 4.59 -20.16 16.90
CA GLU A 118 4.24 -21.56 16.69
C GLU A 118 3.14 -21.66 15.60
N VAL A 119 3.13 -22.78 14.85
CA VAL A 119 2.16 -22.98 13.76
C VAL A 119 0.73 -22.88 14.28
N ASP A 120 0.47 -23.48 15.44
CA ASP A 120 -0.84 -23.49 16.08
C ASP A 120 -1.32 -22.10 16.55
N ASP A 121 -0.41 -21.13 16.61
CA ASP A 121 -0.73 -19.75 16.98
C ASP A 121 -1.17 -18.90 15.80
N ILE A 122 -0.81 -19.30 14.59
CA ILE A 122 -1.03 -18.50 13.37
C ILE A 122 -1.90 -19.20 12.31
N LEU A 123 -1.97 -20.54 12.33
CA LEU A 123 -2.71 -21.33 11.35
C LEU A 123 -4.08 -21.77 11.91
N TYR A 124 -5.13 -21.48 11.18
CA TYR A 124 -6.50 -21.78 11.54
C TYR A 124 -7.18 -22.53 10.41
N GLU A 125 -8.11 -23.42 10.76
CA GLU A 125 -9.07 -23.97 9.81
C GLU A 125 -10.13 -22.92 9.45
N ALA A 126 -10.76 -23.05 8.29
CA ALA A 126 -11.78 -22.10 7.83
C ALA A 126 -12.98 -22.02 8.78
N ASP A 127 -13.32 -23.13 9.44
CA ASP A 127 -14.41 -23.20 10.39
C ASP A 127 -14.11 -22.48 11.73
N ALA A 128 -12.87 -22.10 11.99
CA ALA A 128 -12.51 -21.24 13.14
C ALA A 128 -13.10 -19.82 13.02
N PHE A 129 -13.59 -19.45 11.86
CA PHE A 129 -14.15 -18.12 11.59
C PHE A 129 -15.68 -18.13 11.54
N GLN A 130 -16.24 -16.95 11.83
CA GLN A 130 -17.65 -16.69 11.61
C GLN A 130 -17.94 -16.62 10.10
N PRO A 131 -19.05 -17.21 9.59
CA PRO A 131 -19.34 -17.26 8.15
C PRO A 131 -19.41 -15.88 7.48
N VAL A 132 -19.80 -14.84 8.20
CA VAL A 132 -19.86 -13.46 7.70
C VAL A 132 -18.48 -12.94 7.22
N PHE A 133 -17.40 -13.46 7.79
CA PHE A 133 -16.08 -13.01 7.43
C PHE A 133 -15.72 -13.33 5.97
N LEU A 134 -15.98 -14.54 5.52
CA LEU A 134 -15.76 -14.92 4.12
C LEU A 134 -16.65 -14.10 3.16
N GLN A 135 -17.89 -13.79 3.58
CA GLN A 135 -18.78 -12.93 2.79
C GLN A 135 -18.21 -11.51 2.63
N MET A 136 -17.65 -10.94 3.72
CA MET A 136 -16.99 -9.63 3.67
C MET A 136 -15.74 -9.63 2.79
N LEU A 137 -14.93 -10.71 2.81
CA LEU A 137 -13.79 -10.86 1.91
C LEU A 137 -14.21 -10.89 0.43
N HIS A 138 -15.30 -11.60 0.11
CA HIS A 138 -15.84 -11.62 -1.25
C HIS A 138 -16.38 -10.25 -1.67
N ASN A 139 -17.04 -9.53 -0.76
CA ASN A 139 -17.47 -8.16 -1.03
C ASN A 139 -16.28 -7.25 -1.33
N ASP A 140 -15.25 -7.26 -0.46
CA ASP A 140 -14.04 -6.48 -0.66
C ASP A 140 -13.38 -6.82 -2.01
N LYS A 141 -13.30 -8.11 -2.36
CA LYS A 141 -12.77 -8.55 -3.65
C LYS A 141 -13.54 -7.94 -4.83
N ASN A 142 -14.87 -8.00 -4.80
CA ASN A 142 -15.72 -7.47 -5.88
C ASN A 142 -15.55 -5.94 -6.04
N VAL A 143 -15.54 -5.21 -4.91
CA VAL A 143 -15.30 -3.75 -4.91
C VAL A 143 -13.91 -3.43 -5.46
N LEU A 144 -12.88 -4.19 -5.04
CA LEU A 144 -11.52 -3.99 -5.51
C LEU A 144 -11.34 -4.34 -7.00
N GLU A 145 -12.01 -5.38 -7.51
CA GLU A 145 -11.99 -5.73 -8.92
C GLU A 145 -12.56 -4.60 -9.77
N ARG A 146 -13.71 -4.06 -9.37
CA ARG A 146 -14.32 -2.90 -10.03
C ARG A 146 -13.41 -1.69 -10.00
N LEU A 147 -12.92 -1.31 -8.82
CA LEU A 147 -12.00 -0.16 -8.68
C LEU A 147 -10.74 -0.34 -9.52
N ASN A 148 -10.17 -1.55 -9.59
CA ASN A 148 -9.01 -1.81 -10.45
C ASN A 148 -9.36 -1.62 -11.93
N GLN A 149 -10.52 -2.11 -12.40
CA GLN A 149 -10.96 -1.94 -13.79
C GLN A 149 -11.15 -0.47 -14.15
N ASP A 150 -11.83 0.30 -13.29
CA ASP A 150 -12.08 1.72 -13.50
C ASP A 150 -10.77 2.51 -13.58
N TRP A 151 -9.85 2.24 -12.65
CA TRP A 151 -8.58 2.93 -12.57
C TRP A 151 -7.55 2.47 -13.62
N GLU A 152 -7.64 1.25 -14.15
CA GLU A 152 -6.80 0.81 -15.28
C GLU A 152 -7.06 1.60 -16.55
N GLN A 153 -8.30 2.03 -16.77
CA GLN A 153 -8.68 2.84 -17.92
C GLN A 153 -8.30 4.31 -17.76
N GLU A 154 -8.05 4.77 -16.53
CA GLU A 154 -7.64 6.15 -16.26
C GLU A 154 -6.17 6.35 -16.63
N ASN A 155 -5.92 7.03 -17.73
CA ASN A 155 -4.57 7.30 -18.25
C ASN A 155 -4.09 8.72 -17.96
N ASP A 156 -5.00 9.61 -17.63
CA ASP A 156 -4.67 10.99 -17.32
C ASP A 156 -4.12 11.10 -15.90
N ASP A 157 -3.07 11.86 -15.73
CA ASP A 157 -2.53 12.25 -14.43
C ASP A 157 -2.48 13.79 -14.33
N PRO A 158 -3.59 14.43 -13.97
CA PRO A 158 -3.67 15.89 -13.89
C PRO A 158 -2.64 16.49 -12.93
N LYS A 159 -2.24 15.75 -11.90
CA LYS A 159 -1.24 16.18 -10.94
C LYS A 159 0.16 16.22 -11.56
N PHE A 160 0.53 15.16 -12.28
CA PHE A 160 1.77 15.13 -13.02
C PHE A 160 1.80 16.16 -14.14
N ASP A 161 0.71 16.34 -14.88
CA ASP A 161 0.63 17.32 -15.97
C ASP A 161 0.75 18.76 -15.43
N LEU A 162 0.13 19.05 -14.29
CA LEU A 162 0.30 20.34 -13.63
C LEU A 162 1.74 20.53 -13.16
N PHE A 163 2.35 19.50 -12.56
CA PHE A 163 3.73 19.53 -12.11
C PHE A 163 4.69 19.77 -13.29
N ARG A 164 4.56 18.98 -14.38
CA ARG A 164 5.36 19.13 -15.61
C ARG A 164 5.30 20.56 -16.15
N ARG A 165 4.09 21.09 -16.31
CA ARG A 165 3.88 22.46 -16.80
C ARG A 165 4.53 23.50 -15.87
N LYS A 166 4.41 23.34 -14.54
CA LYS A 166 5.06 24.25 -13.60
C LYS A 166 6.57 24.07 -13.52
N LEU A 167 7.08 22.87 -13.75
CA LEU A 167 8.53 22.63 -13.82
C LEU A 167 9.18 23.49 -14.91
N GLU A 168 8.58 23.48 -16.12
CA GLU A 168 9.08 24.22 -17.29
C GLU A 168 8.84 25.74 -17.17
N THR A 169 7.67 26.14 -16.66
CA THR A 169 7.22 27.54 -16.69
C THR A 169 7.55 28.34 -15.45
N LYS A 170 7.89 27.69 -14.34
CA LYS A 170 8.10 28.35 -13.05
C LYS A 170 9.29 27.82 -12.27
N PHE A 171 9.34 26.52 -11.95
CA PHE A 171 10.27 26.02 -10.94
C PHE A 171 11.73 26.03 -11.36
N LEU A 172 12.03 25.96 -12.65
CA LEU A 172 13.38 25.99 -13.20
C LEU A 172 13.69 27.29 -13.97
N LYS A 173 12.82 28.30 -13.86
CA LYS A 173 13.12 29.62 -14.44
C LYS A 173 14.23 30.31 -13.66
N GLU A 174 15.22 30.85 -14.35
CA GLU A 174 16.41 31.50 -13.77
C GLU A 174 16.05 32.70 -12.86
N ASP A 175 15.03 33.46 -13.22
CA ASP A 175 14.53 34.59 -12.44
C ASP A 175 13.86 34.17 -11.11
N ILE A 176 13.36 32.92 -11.03
CA ILE A 176 12.71 32.36 -9.83
C ILE A 176 13.66 31.45 -9.05
N ASN A 177 14.43 30.66 -9.76
CA ASN A 177 15.35 29.67 -9.24
C ASN A 177 16.71 29.75 -9.94
N PRO A 178 17.56 30.73 -9.58
CA PRO A 178 18.86 30.94 -10.24
C PRO A 178 19.80 29.73 -10.13
N SER A 179 19.62 28.90 -9.09
CA SER A 179 20.44 27.68 -8.92
C SER A 179 20.03 26.55 -9.87
N GLY A 180 18.84 26.61 -10.44
CA GLY A 180 18.26 25.52 -11.24
C GLY A 180 18.01 24.22 -10.47
N LYS A 181 18.11 24.23 -9.13
CA LYS A 181 18.00 23.05 -8.28
C LYS A 181 16.61 22.97 -7.67
N LEU A 182 16.01 21.76 -7.67
CA LEU A 182 14.70 21.50 -7.12
C LEU A 182 14.74 20.24 -6.28
N VAL A 183 14.18 20.29 -5.08
CA VAL A 183 14.02 19.13 -4.21
C VAL A 183 12.52 18.83 -4.06
N LEU A 184 12.15 17.58 -4.36
CA LEU A 184 10.79 17.08 -4.19
C LEU A 184 10.77 16.02 -3.10
N PHE A 185 9.80 16.13 -2.19
CA PHE A 185 9.58 15.15 -1.15
C PHE A 185 8.29 14.38 -1.40
N SER A 186 8.32 13.08 -1.11
CA SER A 186 7.14 12.22 -1.12
C SER A 186 7.24 11.19 0.00
N GLU A 187 6.10 10.89 0.63
CA GLU A 187 5.98 9.77 1.59
C GLU A 187 5.99 8.41 0.88
N SER A 188 5.80 8.39 -0.45
CA SER A 188 5.66 7.19 -1.26
C SER A 188 6.87 7.00 -2.18
N VAL A 189 7.60 5.90 -1.98
CA VAL A 189 8.68 5.48 -2.90
C VAL A 189 8.14 5.21 -4.30
N ASP A 190 6.94 4.65 -4.42
CA ASP A 190 6.30 4.40 -5.72
C ASP A 190 6.04 5.70 -6.49
N THR A 191 5.65 6.77 -5.80
CA THR A 191 5.50 8.10 -6.42
C THR A 191 6.85 8.64 -6.89
N LEU A 192 7.92 8.45 -6.12
CA LEU A 192 9.26 8.87 -6.54
C LEU A 192 9.74 8.09 -7.76
N THR A 193 9.53 6.77 -7.78
CA THR A 193 9.86 5.93 -8.94
C THR A 193 9.10 6.38 -10.17
N TYR A 194 7.81 6.58 -10.05
CA TYR A 194 6.96 7.09 -11.13
C TYR A 194 7.43 8.45 -11.66
N LEU A 195 7.73 9.39 -10.77
CA LEU A 195 8.23 10.70 -11.15
C LEU A 195 9.59 10.60 -11.86
N GLN A 196 10.52 9.80 -11.33
CA GLN A 196 11.81 9.59 -11.96
C GLN A 196 11.66 9.02 -13.38
N GLU A 197 10.84 7.99 -13.56
CA GLU A 197 10.57 7.39 -14.86
C GLU A 197 10.00 8.40 -15.85
N ARG A 198 8.94 9.14 -15.45
CA ARG A 198 8.29 10.14 -16.29
C ARG A 198 9.23 11.29 -16.65
N LEU A 199 10.00 11.80 -15.69
CA LEU A 199 10.99 12.87 -15.94
C LEU A 199 12.11 12.42 -16.88
N THR A 200 12.59 11.19 -16.72
CA THR A 200 13.66 10.64 -17.55
C THR A 200 13.19 10.31 -18.96
N HIS A 201 12.04 9.62 -19.10
CA HIS A 201 11.59 9.14 -20.41
C HIS A 201 10.82 10.18 -21.21
N GLU A 202 9.92 10.94 -20.59
CA GLU A 202 9.10 11.92 -21.30
C GLU A 202 9.79 13.27 -21.47
N LEU A 203 10.43 13.77 -20.41
CA LEU A 203 11.12 15.05 -20.46
C LEU A 203 12.62 14.92 -20.76
N ARG A 204 13.11 13.69 -20.98
CA ARG A 204 14.52 13.37 -21.30
C ARG A 204 15.53 13.98 -20.33
N ARG A 205 15.11 14.10 -19.06
CA ARG A 205 15.99 14.65 -18.02
C ARG A 205 16.93 13.58 -17.50
N THR A 206 18.23 13.86 -17.54
CA THR A 206 19.29 12.98 -17.03
C THR A 206 19.83 13.44 -15.67
N ASP A 207 19.38 14.59 -15.19
CA ASP A 207 19.79 15.28 -13.97
C ASP A 207 18.85 15.02 -12.77
N VAL A 208 18.13 13.90 -12.80
CA VAL A 208 17.19 13.49 -11.74
C VAL A 208 17.84 12.49 -10.82
N LEU A 209 17.96 12.83 -9.53
CA LEU A 209 18.50 11.96 -8.49
C LEU A 209 17.38 11.53 -7.55
N MET A 210 17.02 10.23 -7.56
CA MET A 210 16.09 9.65 -6.60
C MET A 210 16.83 9.20 -5.35
N VAL A 211 16.46 9.77 -4.20
CA VAL A 211 17.02 9.43 -2.89
C VAL A 211 15.97 8.76 -2.01
N THR A 212 16.31 7.60 -1.47
CA THR A 212 15.46 6.81 -0.56
C THR A 212 16.25 6.41 0.68
N ALA A 213 15.58 5.87 1.69
CA ALA A 213 16.26 5.36 2.88
C ALA A 213 17.30 4.27 2.56
N SER A 214 17.09 3.48 1.51
CA SER A 214 17.99 2.39 1.11
C SER A 214 19.26 2.84 0.39
N ASN A 215 19.25 3.99 -0.29
CA ASN A 215 20.37 4.45 -1.12
C ASN A 215 21.02 5.75 -0.64
N ARG A 216 20.44 6.46 0.33
CA ARG A 216 20.91 7.77 0.79
C ARG A 216 22.36 7.78 1.22
N ASN A 217 22.86 6.71 1.87
CA ASN A 217 24.23 6.65 2.34
C ASN A 217 25.22 6.58 1.16
N ARG A 218 24.88 5.81 0.12
CA ARG A 218 25.68 5.70 -1.11
C ARG A 218 25.71 7.02 -1.88
N LEU A 219 24.61 7.76 -1.87
CA LEU A 219 24.46 9.02 -2.60
C LEU A 219 24.87 10.25 -1.78
N GLY A 220 25.33 10.06 -0.54
CA GLY A 220 25.63 11.16 0.38
C GLY A 220 26.61 12.20 -0.17
N GLN A 221 27.68 11.75 -0.87
CA GLN A 221 28.65 12.64 -1.51
C GLN A 221 28.00 13.48 -2.63
N THR A 222 27.27 12.83 -3.53
CA THR A 222 26.56 13.51 -4.63
C THR A 222 25.53 14.53 -4.12
N ILE A 223 24.84 14.21 -3.01
CA ILE A 223 23.89 15.13 -2.39
C ILE A 223 24.61 16.35 -1.84
N LYS A 224 25.73 16.17 -1.14
CA LYS A 224 26.54 17.29 -0.62
C LYS A 224 27.04 18.21 -1.75
N GLU A 225 27.66 17.63 -2.76
CA GLU A 225 28.21 18.37 -3.91
C GLU A 225 27.16 19.21 -4.64
N ASN A 226 25.92 18.76 -4.65
CA ASN A 226 24.86 19.44 -5.39
C ASN A 226 23.98 20.35 -4.54
N PHE A 227 23.81 20.08 -3.25
CA PHE A 227 22.81 20.77 -2.42
C PHE A 227 23.35 21.35 -1.12
N ASP A 228 24.61 21.09 -0.72
CA ASP A 228 25.20 21.72 0.45
C ASP A 228 25.79 23.09 0.05
N ALA A 229 25.34 24.15 0.71
CA ALA A 229 25.83 25.51 0.44
C ALA A 229 27.30 25.73 0.88
N ASN A 230 27.86 24.84 1.70
CA ASN A 230 29.21 24.92 2.23
C ASN A 230 30.18 23.97 1.51
N PHE A 231 29.77 23.36 0.41
CA PHE A 231 30.57 22.38 -0.32
C PHE A 231 31.20 23.00 -1.57
#